data_d74f2db6884ec287aedc35aec159ff17
#
_entry.id   d74f2db6884ec287aedc35aec159ff17
#
_cell.length_a   1.000
_cell.length_b   1.000
_cell.length_c   1.000
_cell.angle_alpha   90.00
_cell.angle_beta   90.00
_cell.angle_gamma   90.00
#
_symmetry.space_group_name_H-M   'P 1'
#
loop_
_entity.id
_entity.type
_entity.pdbx_description
1 polymer ?
#
loop_
_entity_poly.entity_id
_entity_poly.type
_entity_poly.pdbx_seq_one_letter_code
_entity_poly.pdbx_strand_id
1 'polypeptide(L)'
;SYDVLSLNTGSYVPAKEAMPVDESVFTVKPIEKLLLARQRILEDLKDKDLKITVAGGGPTGVEVAGNLEGLAKNESGRCRITLVAGSRLLSGFKDSVRKHALKSLTSRHVQVIEGARVLAVKDCKTELSNGDVLDNDYVFMAVGVKPSSLFIDSGLPVGQDGGMLVNKFLQSVAHPELFGGGDCISFQPQPLAKVGVYAGRHNPILLHNLLNALNGGVLQEFIPQGTFLLALNMGDGTAVVRWHSLIWGGSLGFALKNYIDRKFMKAFQA
;
A
#
# COMPACT_ATOMS: atom_id res chain seq x y z
N SER A 1 -1.49 18.52 -28.62
CA SER A 1 -2.87 17.99 -28.78
C SER A 1 -2.84 16.49 -28.67
N TYR A 2 -3.92 15.90 -28.23
CA TYR A 2 -4.15 14.45 -28.13
C TYR A 2 -5.63 14.18 -28.46
N ASP A 3 -5.93 13.00 -28.95
CA ASP A 3 -7.31 12.58 -29.23
C ASP A 3 -7.92 11.87 -28.01
N VAL A 4 -7.13 11.06 -27.34
CA VAL A 4 -7.46 10.47 -26.03
C VAL A 4 -6.22 10.45 -25.13
N LEU A 5 -6.45 10.50 -23.81
CA LEU A 5 -5.39 10.45 -22.80
C LEU A 5 -5.77 9.51 -21.67
N SER A 6 -4.87 8.59 -21.30
CA SER A 6 -5.03 7.73 -20.14
C SER A 6 -4.12 8.15 -18.99
N LEU A 7 -4.71 8.42 -17.83
CA LEU A 7 -4.02 8.86 -16.61
C LEU A 7 -3.93 7.70 -15.63
N ASN A 8 -2.69 7.25 -15.37
CA ASN A 8 -2.39 6.12 -14.49
C ASN A 8 -1.24 6.49 -13.52
N THR A 9 -1.34 7.67 -12.92
CA THR A 9 -0.29 8.29 -12.09
C THR A 9 -0.14 7.66 -10.69
N GLY A 10 -1.01 6.69 -10.35
CA GLY A 10 -0.95 5.99 -9.08
C GLY A 10 -1.31 6.86 -7.87
N SER A 11 -0.61 6.63 -6.76
CA SER A 11 -0.83 7.32 -5.49
C SER A 11 0.48 7.47 -4.72
N TYR A 12 0.51 8.35 -3.74
CA TYR A 12 1.65 8.57 -2.84
C TYR A 12 1.22 8.54 -1.37
N VAL A 13 2.19 8.40 -0.47
CA VAL A 13 1.94 8.50 0.99
C VAL A 13 2.18 9.95 1.42
N PRO A 14 1.18 10.66 1.96
CA PRO A 14 1.26 12.09 2.31
C PRO A 14 1.97 12.32 3.66
N ALA A 15 3.15 11.73 3.86
CA ALA A 15 3.85 11.81 5.15
C ALA A 15 4.27 13.24 5.51
N LYS A 16 4.92 13.95 4.56
CA LYS A 16 5.38 15.33 4.79
C LYS A 16 4.26 16.35 4.94
N GLU A 17 3.10 16.07 4.38
CA GLU A 17 1.90 16.91 4.49
C GLU A 17 1.19 16.71 5.84
N ALA A 18 1.36 15.50 6.39
CA ALA A 18 0.66 15.09 7.60
C ALA A 18 1.40 15.47 8.90
N MET A 19 2.76 15.55 8.84
CA MET A 19 3.59 15.79 10.02
C MET A 19 5.02 16.20 9.66
N PRO A 20 5.76 16.83 10.59
CA PRO A 20 7.21 17.02 10.45
C PRO A 20 7.94 15.68 10.38
N VAL A 21 8.80 15.51 9.37
CA VAL A 21 9.60 14.29 9.17
C VAL A 21 11.03 14.65 8.75
N ASP A 22 11.99 13.85 9.16
CA ASP A 22 13.40 13.95 8.79
C ASP A 22 13.82 12.90 7.73
N GLU A 23 15.13 12.80 7.45
CA GLU A 23 15.67 11.91 6.43
C GLU A 23 15.59 10.41 6.79
N SER A 24 15.34 10.08 8.05
CA SER A 24 15.16 8.70 8.51
C SER A 24 13.82 8.11 8.08
N VAL A 25 12.91 8.95 7.54
CA VAL A 25 11.55 8.56 7.18
C VAL A 25 11.44 8.11 5.73
N PHE A 26 11.02 6.87 5.56
CA PHE A 26 10.69 6.26 4.27
C PHE A 26 9.20 6.06 4.11
N THR A 27 8.68 6.45 2.95
CA THR A 27 7.31 6.13 2.56
C THR A 27 7.28 4.84 1.75
N VAL A 28 6.20 4.05 1.87
CA VAL A 28 6.03 2.80 1.11
C VAL A 28 5.74 3.04 -0.39
N LYS A 29 5.47 4.26 -0.77
CA LYS A 29 5.34 4.73 -2.17
C LYS A 29 6.03 6.07 -2.34
N PRO A 30 6.73 6.29 -3.45
CA PRO A 30 7.01 5.34 -4.54
C PRO A 30 7.95 4.21 -4.08
N ILE A 31 7.97 3.08 -4.85
CA ILE A 31 8.63 1.83 -4.45
C ILE A 31 10.16 1.95 -4.36
N GLU A 32 10.74 2.87 -5.11
CA GLU A 32 12.19 3.17 -5.10
C GLU A 32 12.70 3.54 -3.71
N LYS A 33 11.85 4.16 -2.89
CA LYS A 33 12.19 4.49 -1.50
C LYS A 33 12.38 3.26 -0.63
N LEU A 34 11.63 2.18 -0.88
CA LEU A 34 11.82 0.91 -0.18
C LEU A 34 13.13 0.23 -0.58
N LEU A 35 13.55 0.34 -1.85
CA LEU A 35 14.85 -0.17 -2.30
C LEU A 35 16.00 0.59 -1.64
N LEU A 36 15.91 1.92 -1.59
CA LEU A 36 16.89 2.76 -0.89
C LEU A 36 16.95 2.44 0.61
N ALA A 37 15.79 2.32 1.25
CA ALA A 37 15.72 1.95 2.66
C ALA A 37 16.36 0.59 2.93
N ARG A 38 16.07 -0.41 2.08
CA ARG A 38 16.67 -1.74 2.17
C ARG A 38 18.21 -1.67 2.09
N GLN A 39 18.77 -0.91 1.16
CA GLN A 39 20.22 -0.76 1.03
C GLN A 39 20.83 -0.18 2.29
N ARG A 40 20.29 0.94 2.82
CA ARG A 40 20.78 1.58 4.05
C ARG A 40 20.68 0.66 5.27
N ILE A 41 19.55 -0.04 5.42
CA ILE A 41 19.37 -1.00 6.51
C ILE A 41 20.39 -2.12 6.44
N LEU A 42 20.68 -2.66 5.26
CA LEU A 42 21.68 -3.72 5.07
C LEU A 42 23.11 -3.25 5.39
N GLU A 43 23.42 -1.99 5.13
CA GLU A 43 24.69 -1.39 5.49
C GLU A 43 24.81 -1.22 7.01
N ASP A 44 23.82 -0.60 7.64
CA ASP A 44 23.81 -0.30 9.06
C ASP A 44 23.73 -1.56 9.95
N LEU A 45 23.05 -2.62 9.50
CA LEU A 45 22.94 -3.89 10.23
C LEU A 45 24.29 -4.58 10.46
N LYS A 46 25.33 -4.23 9.69
CA LYS A 46 26.66 -4.77 9.86
C LYS A 46 27.33 -4.26 11.14
N ASP A 47 26.99 -3.05 11.54
CA ASP A 47 27.70 -2.31 12.58
C ASP A 47 26.89 -2.08 13.86
N LYS A 48 25.54 -2.17 13.79
CA LYS A 48 24.68 -1.86 14.94
C LYS A 48 23.33 -2.59 14.93
N ASP A 49 22.75 -2.73 16.12
CA ASP A 49 21.34 -3.11 16.29
C ASP A 49 20.45 -1.92 15.88
N LEU A 50 19.43 -2.17 15.07
CA LEU A 50 18.55 -1.12 14.55
C LEU A 50 17.23 -1.05 15.32
N LYS A 51 16.73 0.17 15.50
CA LYS A 51 15.38 0.46 15.99
C LYS A 51 14.55 1.01 14.82
N ILE A 52 13.50 0.29 14.45
CA ILE A 52 12.68 0.65 13.29
C ILE A 52 11.23 0.80 13.71
N THR A 53 10.64 1.96 13.40
CA THR A 53 9.22 2.20 13.61
C THR A 53 8.45 2.07 12.29
N VAL A 54 7.35 1.32 12.30
CA VAL A 54 6.42 1.24 11.17
C VAL A 54 5.11 1.91 11.58
N ALA A 55 4.77 3.01 10.93
CA ALA A 55 3.54 3.76 11.17
C ALA A 55 2.44 3.30 10.22
N GLY A 56 1.39 2.69 10.75
CA GLY A 56 0.22 2.24 10.00
C GLY A 56 -0.16 0.78 10.26
N GLY A 57 -1.31 0.55 10.87
CA GLY A 57 -1.82 -0.79 11.23
C GLY A 57 -2.61 -1.49 10.11
N GLY A 58 -2.53 -1.02 8.86
CA GLY A 58 -3.15 -1.65 7.70
C GLY A 58 -2.32 -2.80 7.10
N PRO A 59 -2.80 -3.43 6.01
CA PRO A 59 -2.10 -4.52 5.31
C PRO A 59 -0.64 -4.21 5.02
N THR A 60 -0.36 -3.05 4.44
CA THR A 60 1.00 -2.63 4.07
C THR A 60 1.92 -2.52 5.28
N GLY A 61 1.45 -1.93 6.39
CA GLY A 61 2.26 -1.82 7.62
C GLY A 61 2.60 -3.19 8.21
N VAL A 62 1.64 -4.11 8.21
CA VAL A 62 1.85 -5.51 8.65
C VAL A 62 2.91 -6.20 7.78
N GLU A 63 2.81 -6.09 6.45
CA GLU A 63 3.79 -6.68 5.53
C GLU A 63 5.17 -6.04 5.68
N VAL A 64 5.26 -4.72 5.80
CA VAL A 64 6.54 -4.01 6.01
C VAL A 64 7.19 -4.45 7.31
N ALA A 65 6.46 -4.46 8.43
CA ALA A 65 7.01 -4.89 9.72
C ALA A 65 7.51 -6.33 9.69
N GLY A 66 6.72 -7.25 9.09
CA GLY A 66 7.11 -8.64 8.94
C GLY A 66 8.32 -8.85 8.05
N ASN A 67 8.41 -8.13 6.93
CA ASN A 67 9.54 -8.23 6.00
C ASN A 67 10.82 -7.59 6.54
N LEU A 68 10.73 -6.52 7.33
CA LEU A 68 11.90 -5.92 8.00
C LEU A 68 12.51 -6.88 9.03
N GLU A 69 11.68 -7.57 9.81
CA GLU A 69 12.16 -8.60 10.74
C GLU A 69 12.81 -9.76 9.98
N GLY A 70 12.15 -10.26 8.92
CA GLY A 70 12.71 -11.31 8.07
C GLY A 70 14.03 -10.90 7.41
N LEU A 71 14.15 -9.64 6.97
CA LEU A 71 15.38 -9.09 6.42
C LEU A 71 16.51 -9.13 7.44
N ALA A 72 16.29 -8.59 8.65
CA ALA A 72 17.29 -8.56 9.71
C ALA A 72 17.75 -9.96 10.10
N LYS A 73 16.80 -10.90 10.24
CA LYS A 73 17.10 -12.30 10.58
C LYS A 73 17.95 -12.99 9.49
N ASN A 74 17.65 -12.77 8.21
CA ASN A 74 18.38 -13.38 7.10
C ASN A 74 19.84 -12.87 7.03
N GLU A 75 20.08 -11.64 7.44
CA GLU A 75 21.42 -11.03 7.50
C GLU A 75 22.14 -11.27 8.84
N SER A 76 21.56 -12.08 9.72
CA SER A 76 22.08 -12.32 11.09
C SER A 76 22.22 -11.05 11.92
N GLY A 77 21.52 -9.98 11.53
CA GLY A 77 21.45 -8.71 12.23
C GLY A 77 20.32 -8.66 13.25
N ARG A 78 20.29 -7.63 14.09
CA ARG A 78 19.24 -7.41 15.08
C ARG A 78 18.48 -6.12 14.82
N CYS A 79 17.15 -6.25 14.72
CA CYS A 79 16.23 -5.12 14.64
C CYS A 79 15.19 -5.20 15.76
N ARG A 80 14.98 -4.09 16.45
CA ARG A 80 13.79 -3.90 17.27
C ARG A 80 12.76 -3.17 16.42
N ILE A 81 11.66 -3.86 16.09
CA ILE A 81 10.61 -3.31 15.23
C ILE A 81 9.37 -2.99 16.07
N THR A 82 8.87 -1.76 15.93
CA THR A 82 7.62 -1.31 16.56
C THR A 82 6.63 -0.92 15.47
N LEU A 83 5.50 -1.61 15.40
CA LEU A 83 4.38 -1.29 14.51
C LEU A 83 3.34 -0.45 15.27
N VAL A 84 3.14 0.78 14.84
CA VAL A 84 2.19 1.73 15.46
C VAL A 84 0.92 1.80 14.63
N ALA A 85 -0.21 1.44 15.22
CA ALA A 85 -1.54 1.46 14.60
C ALA A 85 -2.42 2.54 15.25
N GLY A 86 -2.91 3.48 14.46
CA GLY A 86 -3.77 4.59 14.93
C GLY A 86 -5.11 4.14 15.53
N SER A 87 -5.51 2.93 15.24
CA SER A 87 -6.61 2.19 15.84
C SER A 87 -6.17 0.74 16.05
N ARG A 88 -7.09 -0.20 16.07
CA ARG A 88 -6.75 -1.64 16.12
C ARG A 88 -6.06 -2.10 14.84
N LEU A 89 -5.05 -2.97 14.96
CA LEU A 89 -4.37 -3.59 13.81
C LEU A 89 -5.37 -4.25 12.87
N LEU A 90 -5.26 -3.99 11.57
CA LEU A 90 -6.16 -4.51 10.52
C LEU A 90 -7.64 -4.26 10.85
N SER A 91 -7.98 -3.05 11.35
CA SER A 91 -9.34 -2.69 11.82
C SER A 91 -10.44 -2.89 10.77
N GLY A 92 -10.12 -2.80 9.47
CA GLY A 92 -11.06 -3.06 8.36
C GLY A 92 -11.23 -4.55 7.99
N PHE A 93 -10.64 -5.48 8.77
CA PHE A 93 -10.66 -6.90 8.46
C PHE A 93 -11.29 -7.74 9.58
N LYS A 94 -11.68 -8.99 9.26
CA LYS A 94 -12.20 -9.94 10.25
C LYS A 94 -11.16 -10.22 11.35
N ASP A 95 -11.63 -10.42 12.57
CA ASP A 95 -10.78 -10.72 13.74
C ASP A 95 -9.83 -11.90 13.54
N SER A 96 -10.24 -12.91 12.79
CA SER A 96 -9.38 -14.05 12.48
C SER A 96 -8.15 -13.66 11.64
N VAL A 97 -8.29 -12.76 10.65
CA VAL A 97 -7.14 -12.23 9.89
C VAL A 97 -6.19 -11.51 10.83
N ARG A 98 -6.74 -10.61 11.67
CA ARG A 98 -5.99 -9.86 12.67
C ARG A 98 -5.24 -10.79 13.62
N LYS A 99 -5.92 -11.81 14.20
CA LYS A 99 -5.31 -12.74 15.14
C LYS A 99 -4.12 -13.49 14.52
N HIS A 100 -4.22 -13.95 13.28
CA HIS A 100 -3.10 -14.62 12.59
C HIS A 100 -1.92 -13.64 12.36
N ALA A 101 -2.19 -12.44 11.88
CA ALA A 101 -1.15 -11.43 11.64
C ALA A 101 -0.47 -11.02 12.96
N LEU A 102 -1.26 -10.69 13.99
CA LEU A 102 -0.75 -10.31 15.31
C LEU A 102 0.11 -11.43 15.92
N LYS A 103 -0.37 -12.68 15.90
CA LYS A 103 0.37 -13.84 16.39
C LYS A 103 1.70 -14.00 15.66
N SER A 104 1.72 -13.88 14.32
CA SER A 104 2.94 -13.97 13.52
C SER A 104 3.95 -12.88 13.88
N LEU A 105 3.52 -11.63 14.03
CA LEU A 105 4.38 -10.51 14.38
C LEU A 105 4.94 -10.64 15.81
N THR A 106 4.07 -10.87 16.80
CA THR A 106 4.46 -10.89 18.20
C THR A 106 5.32 -12.11 18.57
N SER A 107 5.10 -13.26 17.93
CA SER A 107 5.97 -14.44 18.10
C SER A 107 7.41 -14.22 17.62
N ARG A 108 7.65 -13.20 16.81
CA ARG A 108 8.96 -12.77 16.32
C ARG A 108 9.44 -11.46 16.95
N HIS A 109 8.88 -11.14 18.13
CA HIS A 109 9.24 -9.96 18.94
C HIS A 109 8.98 -8.60 18.29
N VAL A 110 8.14 -8.52 17.23
CA VAL A 110 7.65 -7.25 16.73
C VAL A 110 6.67 -6.67 17.75
N GLN A 111 6.99 -5.50 18.28
CA GLN A 111 6.10 -4.77 19.19
C GLN A 111 4.94 -4.16 18.39
N VAL A 112 3.71 -4.29 18.89
CA VAL A 112 2.54 -3.67 18.27
C VAL A 112 1.88 -2.72 19.26
N ILE A 113 1.83 -1.43 18.91
CA ILE A 113 1.15 -0.37 19.67
C ILE A 113 -0.14 -0.02 18.92
N GLU A 114 -1.28 -0.22 19.58
CA GLU A 114 -2.61 0.10 19.04
C GLU A 114 -3.17 1.37 19.71
N GLY A 115 -4.03 2.10 19.01
CA GLY A 115 -4.69 3.31 19.54
C GLY A 115 -3.79 4.55 19.59
N ALA A 116 -2.59 4.49 19.01
CA ALA A 116 -1.67 5.61 18.95
C ALA A 116 -1.31 5.97 17.49
N ARG A 117 -1.12 7.25 17.21
CA ARG A 117 -0.68 7.77 15.90
C ARG A 117 0.68 8.42 16.03
N VAL A 118 1.50 8.30 15.00
CA VAL A 118 2.73 9.08 14.87
C VAL A 118 2.35 10.54 14.60
N LEU A 119 2.87 11.45 15.42
CA LEU A 119 2.63 12.90 15.32
C LEU A 119 3.80 13.64 14.67
N ALA A 120 5.04 13.21 14.97
CA ALA A 120 6.26 13.80 14.43
C ALA A 120 7.38 12.77 14.43
N VAL A 121 8.34 12.96 13.51
CA VAL A 121 9.61 12.22 13.50
C VAL A 121 10.73 13.25 13.39
N LYS A 122 11.55 13.37 14.40
CA LYS A 122 12.65 14.33 14.47
C LYS A 122 13.77 13.83 15.38
N ASP A 123 14.99 14.10 15.01
CA ASP A 123 16.19 13.81 15.83
C ASP A 123 16.23 12.33 16.29
N CYS A 124 16.00 11.40 15.40
CA CYS A 124 15.92 9.96 15.66
C CYS A 124 14.86 9.56 16.70
N LYS A 125 13.81 10.36 16.86
CA LYS A 125 12.68 10.10 17.76
C LYS A 125 11.36 10.20 17.03
N THR A 126 10.44 9.30 17.40
CA THR A 126 9.05 9.30 16.92
C THR A 126 8.12 9.62 18.08
N GLU A 127 7.41 10.73 17.97
CA GLU A 127 6.40 11.15 18.95
C GLU A 127 5.05 10.52 18.62
N LEU A 128 4.39 9.96 19.64
CA LEU A 128 3.08 9.32 19.51
C LEU A 128 1.97 10.13 20.18
N SER A 129 0.74 9.99 19.68
CA SER A 129 -0.44 10.71 20.18
C SER A 129 -0.86 10.36 21.62
N ASN A 130 -0.35 9.27 22.17
CA ASN A 130 -0.56 8.84 23.55
C ASN A 130 0.51 9.39 24.52
N GLY A 131 1.43 10.22 24.01
CA GLY A 131 2.53 10.80 24.78
C GLY A 131 3.83 9.99 24.80
N ASP A 132 3.83 8.76 24.26
CA ASP A 132 5.06 7.97 24.16
C ASP A 132 6.02 8.57 23.13
N VAL A 133 7.34 8.40 23.37
CA VAL A 133 8.39 8.74 22.44
C VAL A 133 9.25 7.49 22.20
N LEU A 134 9.37 7.12 20.93
CA LEU A 134 10.15 5.97 20.49
C LEU A 134 11.48 6.45 19.89
N ASP A 135 12.60 5.87 20.30
CA ASP A 135 13.85 6.01 19.56
C ASP A 135 13.77 5.22 18.27
N ASN A 136 14.27 5.77 17.18
CA ASN A 136 14.33 5.10 15.89
C ASN A 136 15.55 5.48 15.07
N ASP A 137 16.13 4.52 14.35
CA ASP A 137 17.07 4.75 13.26
C ASP A 137 16.31 4.99 11.94
N TYR A 138 15.20 4.28 11.75
CA TYR A 138 14.35 4.36 10.56
C TYR A 138 12.87 4.36 10.90
N VAL A 139 12.09 5.10 10.11
CA VAL A 139 10.62 5.10 10.20
C VAL A 139 10.01 4.81 8.83
N PHE A 140 9.11 3.84 8.77
CA PHE A 140 8.34 3.52 7.57
C PHE A 140 6.91 4.01 7.69
N MET A 141 6.50 4.88 6.76
CA MET A 141 5.15 5.44 6.73
C MET A 141 4.25 4.64 5.81
N ALA A 142 3.31 3.88 6.41
CA ALA A 142 2.28 3.08 5.76
C ALA A 142 0.86 3.55 6.16
N VAL A 143 0.66 4.87 6.26
CA VAL A 143 -0.54 5.51 6.81
C VAL A 143 -1.66 5.76 5.80
N GLY A 144 -1.64 5.04 4.70
CA GLY A 144 -2.58 5.20 3.60
C GLY A 144 -1.97 5.99 2.45
N VAL A 145 -2.74 6.12 1.38
CA VAL A 145 -2.28 6.75 0.15
C VAL A 145 -3.30 7.76 -0.36
N LYS A 146 -2.81 8.77 -1.09
CA LYS A 146 -3.64 9.77 -1.80
C LYS A 146 -3.26 9.81 -3.27
N PRO A 147 -4.20 10.07 -4.18
CA PRO A 147 -3.90 10.49 -5.55
C PRO A 147 -3.10 11.79 -5.56
N SER A 148 -2.36 12.03 -6.64
CA SER A 148 -1.66 13.29 -6.85
C SER A 148 -2.63 14.48 -6.88
N SER A 149 -2.19 15.65 -6.44
CA SER A 149 -2.93 16.92 -6.58
C SER A 149 -3.11 17.36 -8.04
N LEU A 150 -2.41 16.72 -8.97
CA LEU A 150 -2.47 16.98 -10.41
C LEU A 150 -3.89 17.22 -10.94
N PHE A 151 -4.85 16.41 -10.49
CA PHE A 151 -6.24 16.49 -10.98
C PHE A 151 -6.94 17.74 -10.46
N ILE A 152 -6.76 18.08 -9.19
CA ILE A 152 -7.29 19.31 -8.58
C ILE A 152 -6.63 20.51 -9.21
N ASP A 153 -5.30 20.50 -9.33
CA ASP A 153 -4.51 21.62 -9.88
C ASP A 153 -4.82 21.86 -11.36
N SER A 154 -5.27 20.82 -12.08
CA SER A 154 -5.71 20.91 -13.49
C SER A 154 -7.18 21.29 -13.64
N GLY A 155 -7.92 21.53 -12.54
CA GLY A 155 -9.35 21.85 -12.58
C GLY A 155 -10.26 20.69 -13.01
N LEU A 156 -9.77 19.45 -12.97
CA LEU A 156 -10.57 18.27 -13.28
C LEU A 156 -11.53 17.92 -12.12
N PRO A 157 -12.71 17.40 -12.42
CA PRO A 157 -13.58 16.86 -11.37
C PRO A 157 -12.88 15.75 -10.59
N VAL A 158 -12.90 15.83 -9.26
CA VAL A 158 -12.31 14.86 -8.36
C VAL A 158 -13.33 14.30 -7.37
N GLY A 159 -13.10 13.08 -6.90
CA GLY A 159 -13.86 12.51 -5.81
C GLY A 159 -13.37 12.99 -4.43
N GLN A 160 -14.02 12.52 -3.36
CA GLN A 160 -13.68 12.90 -1.98
C GLN A 160 -12.22 12.57 -1.59
N ASP A 161 -11.61 11.58 -2.23
CA ASP A 161 -10.24 11.15 -1.99
C ASP A 161 -9.19 11.92 -2.84
N GLY A 162 -9.64 12.88 -3.67
CA GLY A 162 -8.80 13.68 -4.57
C GLY A 162 -8.44 13.02 -5.89
N GLY A 163 -8.91 11.80 -6.17
CA GLY A 163 -8.72 11.13 -7.44
C GLY A 163 -9.60 11.69 -8.55
N MET A 164 -9.12 11.62 -9.81
CA MET A 164 -9.94 12.01 -10.96
C MET A 164 -11.28 11.26 -10.96
N LEU A 165 -12.38 11.98 -10.99
CA LEU A 165 -13.71 11.38 -10.96
C LEU A 165 -14.02 10.74 -12.32
N VAL A 166 -14.21 9.42 -12.32
CA VAL A 166 -14.50 8.65 -13.53
C VAL A 166 -15.85 7.92 -13.42
N ASN A 167 -16.52 7.79 -14.57
CA ASN A 167 -17.75 7.05 -14.71
C ASN A 167 -17.51 5.51 -14.79
N LYS A 168 -18.55 4.74 -15.06
CA LYS A 168 -18.49 3.27 -15.20
C LYS A 168 -17.60 2.78 -16.34
N PHE A 169 -17.22 3.61 -17.30
CA PHE A 169 -16.33 3.29 -18.40
C PHE A 169 -14.87 3.66 -18.11
N LEU A 170 -14.54 4.04 -16.87
CA LEU A 170 -13.24 4.59 -16.47
C LEU A 170 -12.87 5.88 -17.22
N GLN A 171 -13.86 6.60 -17.71
CA GLN A 171 -13.77 7.85 -18.44
C GLN A 171 -14.11 9.00 -17.50
N SER A 172 -13.41 10.13 -17.62
CA SER A 172 -13.70 11.36 -16.86
C SER A 172 -15.16 11.77 -17.04
N VAL A 173 -15.80 12.20 -15.95
CA VAL A 173 -17.21 12.65 -15.99
C VAL A 173 -17.41 13.97 -16.74
N ALA A 174 -16.35 14.76 -16.96
CA ALA A 174 -16.42 16.07 -17.63
C ALA A 174 -15.68 16.10 -18.96
N HIS A 175 -14.72 15.22 -19.18
CA HIS A 175 -13.83 15.23 -20.34
C HIS A 175 -13.84 13.84 -20.99
N PRO A 176 -14.63 13.63 -22.06
CA PRO A 176 -14.81 12.31 -22.68
C PRO A 176 -13.53 11.75 -23.33
N GLU A 177 -12.54 12.60 -23.61
CA GLU A 177 -11.22 12.22 -24.11
C GLU A 177 -10.28 11.72 -23.01
N LEU A 178 -10.61 11.93 -21.72
CA LEU A 178 -9.76 11.52 -20.60
C LEU A 178 -10.25 10.21 -19.96
N PHE A 179 -9.34 9.28 -19.77
CA PHE A 179 -9.55 8.02 -19.08
C PHE A 179 -8.56 7.85 -17.95
N GLY A 180 -8.87 7.00 -16.97
CA GLY A 180 -7.95 6.74 -15.88
C GLY A 180 -8.20 5.42 -15.18
N GLY A 181 -7.17 4.93 -14.49
CA GLY A 181 -7.23 3.68 -13.72
C GLY A 181 -6.23 3.61 -12.57
N GLY A 182 -6.39 2.59 -11.75
CA GLY A 182 -5.58 2.39 -10.56
C GLY A 182 -5.91 3.35 -9.42
N ASP A 183 -4.89 3.67 -8.61
CA ASP A 183 -5.08 4.44 -7.38
C ASP A 183 -5.37 5.93 -7.60
N CYS A 184 -5.14 6.43 -8.80
CA CYS A 184 -5.30 7.86 -9.11
C CYS A 184 -6.74 8.29 -9.44
N ILE A 185 -7.68 7.36 -9.55
CA ILE A 185 -9.07 7.66 -9.87
C ILE A 185 -10.00 7.53 -8.67
N SER A 186 -11.13 8.26 -8.71
CA SER A 186 -12.31 8.04 -7.89
C SER A 186 -13.42 7.48 -8.77
N PHE A 187 -13.84 6.25 -8.52
CA PHE A 187 -14.87 5.59 -9.31
C PHE A 187 -16.26 6.04 -8.85
N GLN A 188 -16.97 6.78 -9.70
CA GLN A 188 -18.23 7.44 -9.37
C GLN A 188 -19.33 6.46 -8.90
N PRO A 189 -19.53 5.27 -9.52
CA PRO A 189 -20.61 4.38 -9.12
C PRO A 189 -20.48 3.85 -7.69
N GLN A 190 -19.24 3.68 -7.19
CA GLN A 190 -18.98 3.27 -5.80
C GLN A 190 -17.52 3.52 -5.42
N PRO A 191 -17.20 3.87 -4.15
CA PRO A 191 -15.83 3.98 -3.69
C PRO A 191 -15.07 2.66 -3.82
N LEU A 192 -13.84 2.72 -4.35
CA LEU A 192 -12.93 1.57 -4.47
C LEU A 192 -11.71 1.75 -3.56
N ALA A 193 -11.27 0.66 -2.95
CA ALA A 193 -10.02 0.65 -2.20
C ALA A 193 -8.82 0.89 -3.13
N LYS A 194 -7.85 1.68 -2.68
CA LYS A 194 -6.59 1.93 -3.41
C LYS A 194 -5.65 0.72 -3.28
N VAL A 195 -5.93 -0.32 -4.05
CA VAL A 195 -5.19 -1.59 -4.01
C VAL A 195 -4.84 -2.04 -5.43
N GLY A 196 -3.66 -2.65 -5.59
CA GLY A 196 -3.14 -3.08 -6.90
C GLY A 196 -4.05 -4.02 -7.70
N VAL A 197 -4.94 -4.77 -7.02
CA VAL A 197 -5.93 -5.62 -7.67
C VAL A 197 -6.84 -4.84 -8.60
N TYR A 198 -7.32 -3.67 -8.18
CA TYR A 198 -8.17 -2.83 -9.04
C TYR A 198 -7.36 -2.23 -10.19
N ALA A 199 -6.12 -1.78 -9.96
CA ALA A 199 -5.27 -1.29 -11.03
C ALA A 199 -5.09 -2.34 -12.14
N GLY A 200 -4.77 -3.59 -11.76
CA GLY A 200 -4.64 -4.68 -12.73
C GLY A 200 -5.93 -5.01 -13.50
N ARG A 201 -7.08 -4.79 -12.88
CA ARG A 201 -8.39 -5.06 -13.50
C ARG A 201 -8.92 -3.91 -14.36
N HIS A 202 -8.49 -2.69 -14.06
CA HIS A 202 -8.79 -1.54 -14.91
C HIS A 202 -8.09 -1.65 -16.27
N ASN A 203 -6.87 -2.22 -16.33
CA ASN A 203 -6.06 -2.24 -17.55
C ASN A 203 -6.76 -2.80 -18.79
N PRO A 204 -7.38 -3.99 -18.81
CA PRO A 204 -8.03 -4.51 -20.02
C PRO A 204 -9.22 -3.66 -20.45
N ILE A 205 -9.99 -3.12 -19.49
CA ILE A 205 -11.12 -2.23 -19.76
C ILE A 205 -10.65 -0.89 -20.33
N LEU A 206 -9.58 -0.32 -19.73
CA LEU A 206 -8.97 0.92 -20.22
C LEU A 206 -8.46 0.74 -21.65
N LEU A 207 -7.71 -0.33 -21.92
CA LEU A 207 -7.19 -0.59 -23.27
C LEU A 207 -8.33 -0.68 -24.29
N HIS A 208 -9.38 -1.48 -23.97
CA HIS A 208 -10.56 -1.59 -24.82
C HIS A 208 -11.22 -0.22 -25.06
N ASN A 209 -11.44 0.55 -24.02
CA ASN A 209 -12.13 1.83 -24.09
C ASN A 209 -11.34 2.90 -24.81
N LEU A 210 -10.01 2.96 -24.62
CA LEU A 210 -9.14 3.87 -25.36
C LEU A 210 -9.17 3.60 -26.86
N LEU A 211 -9.06 2.33 -27.27
CA LEU A 211 -9.13 1.94 -28.69
C LEU A 211 -10.50 2.26 -29.31
N ASN A 212 -11.59 2.00 -28.57
CA ASN A 212 -12.93 2.29 -29.08
C ASN A 212 -13.24 3.80 -29.08
N ALA A 213 -12.72 4.57 -28.13
CA ALA A 213 -12.86 6.03 -28.16
C ALA A 213 -12.19 6.65 -29.40
N LEU A 214 -11.02 6.13 -29.82
CA LEU A 214 -10.34 6.56 -31.04
C LEU A 214 -11.07 6.17 -32.31
N ASN A 215 -11.74 5.03 -32.34
CA ASN A 215 -12.35 4.45 -33.54
C ASN A 215 -13.89 4.63 -33.61
N GLY A 216 -14.48 5.37 -32.66
CA GLY A 216 -15.93 5.55 -32.59
C GLY A 216 -16.72 4.29 -32.21
N GLY A 217 -16.07 3.36 -31.50
CA GLY A 217 -16.67 2.10 -31.05
C GLY A 217 -17.41 2.21 -29.70
N VAL A 218 -17.96 1.09 -29.24
CA VAL A 218 -18.72 1.01 -27.98
C VAL A 218 -17.79 0.81 -26.80
N LEU A 219 -17.96 1.62 -25.75
CA LEU A 219 -17.21 1.49 -24.49
C LEU A 219 -17.73 0.34 -23.64
N GLN A 220 -16.82 -0.34 -22.94
CA GLN A 220 -17.09 -1.42 -22.02
C GLN A 220 -17.14 -0.91 -20.57
N GLU A 221 -18.15 -1.37 -19.81
CA GLU A 221 -18.28 -1.03 -18.39
C GLU A 221 -17.28 -1.81 -17.54
N PHE A 222 -16.67 -1.12 -16.56
CA PHE A 222 -15.94 -1.76 -15.49
C PHE A 222 -16.91 -2.15 -14.37
N ILE A 223 -16.95 -3.45 -14.05
CA ILE A 223 -17.77 -4.00 -12.97
C ILE A 223 -16.84 -4.43 -11.84
N PRO A 224 -16.81 -3.69 -10.71
CA PRO A 224 -15.98 -4.03 -9.57
C PRO A 224 -16.41 -5.37 -8.94
N GLN A 225 -15.44 -6.16 -8.51
CA GLN A 225 -15.73 -7.37 -7.74
C GLN A 225 -16.04 -7.03 -6.28
N GLY A 226 -17.02 -7.71 -5.71
CA GLY A 226 -17.40 -7.56 -4.31
C GLY A 226 -16.32 -8.02 -3.31
N THR A 227 -15.44 -8.95 -3.72
CA THR A 227 -14.36 -9.48 -2.88
C THR A 227 -13.12 -9.80 -3.69
N PHE A 228 -11.95 -9.68 -3.08
CA PHE A 228 -10.67 -10.10 -3.66
C PHE A 228 -9.88 -10.95 -2.66
N LEU A 229 -8.96 -11.77 -3.19
CA LEU A 229 -8.03 -12.53 -2.38
C LEU A 229 -7.10 -11.54 -1.64
N LEU A 230 -7.10 -11.62 -0.32
CA LEU A 230 -6.09 -10.97 0.51
C LEU A 230 -5.01 -12.00 0.83
N ALA A 231 -3.75 -11.66 0.60
CA ALA A 231 -2.62 -12.48 1.02
C ALA A 231 -1.52 -11.55 1.56
N LEU A 232 -1.33 -11.54 2.87
CA LEU A 232 -0.33 -10.73 3.55
C LEU A 232 0.96 -11.54 3.69
N ASN A 233 2.03 -11.09 3.08
CA ASN A 233 3.37 -11.67 3.26
C ASN A 233 3.91 -11.29 4.65
N MET A 234 4.17 -12.29 5.49
CA MET A 234 4.65 -12.05 6.84
C MET A 234 6.17 -11.94 6.94
N GLY A 235 6.92 -12.08 5.85
CA GLY A 235 8.37 -11.90 5.79
C GLY A 235 9.21 -13.11 6.26
N ASP A 236 8.58 -14.16 6.76
CA ASP A 236 9.22 -15.37 7.32
C ASP A 236 8.94 -16.64 6.48
N GLY A 237 8.57 -16.48 5.23
CA GLY A 237 8.14 -17.59 4.38
C GLY A 237 6.70 -18.04 4.67
N THR A 238 5.95 -17.28 5.46
CA THR A 238 4.52 -17.50 5.70
C THR A 238 3.67 -16.34 5.18
N ALA A 239 2.38 -16.59 4.98
CA ALA A 239 1.41 -15.54 4.66
C ALA A 239 0.11 -15.76 5.43
N VAL A 240 -0.64 -14.68 5.64
CA VAL A 240 -2.04 -14.74 6.10
C VAL A 240 -2.94 -14.52 4.90
N VAL A 241 -3.75 -15.53 4.58
CA VAL A 241 -4.62 -15.54 3.40
C VAL A 241 -6.08 -15.49 3.82
N ARG A 242 -6.86 -14.65 3.13
CA ARG A 242 -8.32 -14.65 3.19
C ARG A 242 -8.89 -14.79 1.78
N TRP A 243 -9.69 -15.82 1.58
CA TRP A 243 -10.49 -16.05 0.38
C TRP A 243 -11.96 -16.20 0.78
N HIS A 244 -12.78 -15.21 0.47
CA HIS A 244 -14.16 -15.11 0.95
C HIS A 244 -14.27 -15.24 2.47
N SER A 245 -14.84 -16.35 2.96
CA SER A 245 -14.96 -16.66 4.40
C SER A 245 -13.79 -17.48 4.95
N LEU A 246 -13.02 -18.12 4.07
CA LEU A 246 -11.89 -18.96 4.45
C LEU A 246 -10.69 -18.09 4.82
N ILE A 247 -10.07 -18.39 5.95
CA ILE A 247 -8.88 -17.72 6.45
C ILE A 247 -7.91 -18.79 6.93
N TRP A 248 -6.68 -18.71 6.43
CA TRP A 248 -5.60 -19.60 6.86
C TRP A 248 -4.26 -18.86 6.81
N GLY A 249 -3.26 -19.42 7.47
CA GLY A 249 -1.90 -18.88 7.48
C GLY A 249 -0.87 -19.96 7.19
N GLY A 250 0.39 -19.55 7.10
CA GLY A 250 1.53 -20.44 6.99
C GLY A 250 2.15 -20.49 5.59
N SER A 251 3.03 -21.48 5.39
CA SER A 251 3.84 -21.62 4.17
C SER A 251 3.02 -21.91 2.91
N LEU A 252 1.91 -22.63 3.02
CA LEU A 252 0.99 -22.86 1.89
C LEU A 252 0.37 -21.54 1.42
N GLY A 253 0.00 -20.65 2.35
CA GLY A 253 -0.47 -19.31 2.01
C GLY A 253 0.60 -18.49 1.29
N PHE A 254 1.84 -18.59 1.73
CA PHE A 254 2.97 -17.91 1.09
C PHE A 254 3.23 -18.48 -0.31
N ALA A 255 3.20 -19.79 -0.49
CA ALA A 255 3.37 -20.41 -1.81
C ALA A 255 2.29 -19.94 -2.80
N LEU A 256 1.04 -19.85 -2.36
CA LEU A 256 -0.06 -19.30 -3.17
C LEU A 256 0.20 -17.84 -3.55
N LYS A 257 0.57 -16.99 -2.56
CA LYS A 257 0.90 -15.58 -2.82
C LYS A 257 2.05 -15.46 -3.83
N ASN A 258 3.13 -16.18 -3.61
CA ASN A 258 4.30 -16.15 -4.48
C ASN A 258 3.96 -16.60 -5.93
N TYR A 259 3.10 -17.61 -6.07
CA TYR A 259 2.62 -18.04 -7.40
C TYR A 259 1.84 -16.92 -8.09
N ILE A 260 0.91 -16.26 -7.38
CA ILE A 260 0.09 -15.16 -7.91
C ILE A 260 0.96 -13.97 -8.31
N ASP A 261 1.88 -13.55 -7.42
CA ASP A 261 2.77 -12.41 -7.66
C ASP A 261 3.69 -12.67 -8.87
N ARG A 262 4.26 -13.88 -8.98
CA ARG A 262 5.08 -14.26 -10.13
C ARG A 262 4.30 -14.30 -11.44
N LYS A 263 3.07 -14.82 -11.41
CA LYS A 263 2.19 -14.83 -12.57
C LYS A 263 1.85 -13.41 -13.03
N PHE A 264 1.55 -12.52 -12.05
CA PHE A 264 1.30 -11.11 -12.31
C PHE A 264 2.52 -10.44 -12.94
N MET A 265 3.70 -10.59 -12.35
CA MET A 265 4.93 -10.00 -12.87
C MET A 265 5.26 -10.48 -14.30
N LYS A 266 5.09 -11.77 -14.59
CA LYS A 266 5.29 -12.29 -15.94
C LYS A 266 4.36 -11.68 -16.99
N ALA A 267 3.15 -11.32 -16.62
CA ALA A 267 2.20 -10.69 -17.54
C ALA A 267 2.58 -9.25 -17.92
N PHE A 268 3.50 -8.62 -17.17
CA PHE A 268 3.97 -7.23 -17.40
C PHE A 268 5.46 -7.15 -17.77
N GLN A 269 6.14 -8.30 -17.91
CA GLN A 269 7.52 -8.41 -18.40
C GLN A 269 7.48 -8.86 -19.88
N ALA A 270 6.87 -8.05 -20.73
CA ALA A 270 6.89 -8.30 -22.18
C ALA A 270 8.07 -7.59 -22.82
#